data_88107526af5124da2ef6481b67072acd
#
_entry.id   88107526af5124da2ef6481b67072acd
#
_cell.length_a   1.000
_cell.length_b   1.000
_cell.length_c   1.000
_cell.angle_alpha   90.00
_cell.angle_beta   90.00
_cell.angle_gamma   90.00
#
_symmetry.space_group_name_H-M   'P 1'
#
loop_
_entity.id
_entity.type
_entity.pdbx_description
1 polymer ?
#
loop_
_entity_poly.entity_id
_entity_poly.type
_entity_poly.pdbx_seq_one_letter_code
_entity_poly.pdbx_strand_id
1 'polypeptide(L)'
;MDKKIIGKWQGNAFGEVINIISVTPLKIKISFNVTGYFNTTPNCVYEKNEYLCYEINDEYNRMIFHIKYNCGKLEGYYTFHEKNFDIVYEKISDIPDDKPFEYNPQMIIVPTTNKTRIQVLREYSDYDKNIKYNIVNTYSLNENIPEILKKYNYYNYVNDLKNTDDKIVFSLLNFVCNNFGHNGTNGLSTDRKISGIIEFCERNNQKTNCRGLAILLASLLRLNGIKAQHITCMPYEEPFEDCHVVVDCLLPSGKRIMLDPTYHLYYKDKNNEYVSLQHLREMLIAGDQLFPNKEASYNGEKFYEKYYIGYMTKNTFRFGRFTAAKDGVDWETKDSKYIELVPKFYNNKKLNECLILNDEEFWKM
;
A
#
# COMPACT_ATOMS: atom_id res chain seq x y z
N MET A 1 -8.69 28.73 -25.65
CA MET A 1 -7.45 28.12 -25.06
C MET A 1 -6.26 28.54 -25.93
N ASP A 2 -5.24 29.16 -25.36
CA ASP A 2 -4.04 29.61 -26.09
C ASP A 2 -3.31 28.40 -26.71
N LYS A 3 -2.92 28.53 -28.02
CA LYS A 3 -2.18 27.46 -28.72
C LYS A 3 -0.84 27.11 -28.05
N LYS A 4 -0.25 28.07 -27.33
CA LYS A 4 1.04 27.89 -26.63
C LYS A 4 0.97 26.88 -25.49
N ILE A 5 -0.21 26.65 -24.88
CA ILE A 5 -0.38 25.71 -23.78
C ILE A 5 -0.66 24.30 -24.26
N ILE A 6 -0.90 24.09 -25.55
CA ILE A 6 -1.10 22.76 -26.10
C ILE A 6 0.20 21.93 -25.95
N GLY A 7 0.06 20.70 -25.49
CA GLY A 7 1.19 19.80 -25.25
C GLY A 7 1.08 19.06 -23.93
N LYS A 8 2.18 18.46 -23.53
CA LYS A 8 2.32 17.70 -22.31
C LYS A 8 3.30 18.40 -21.37
N TRP A 9 2.90 18.56 -20.12
CA TRP A 9 3.61 19.35 -19.13
C TRP A 9 3.77 18.58 -17.84
N GLN A 10 4.91 18.72 -17.18
CA GLN A 10 5.21 18.10 -15.89
C GLN A 10 5.54 19.17 -14.86
N GLY A 11 4.91 19.09 -13.71
CA GLY A 11 5.18 19.91 -12.52
C GLY A 11 5.17 19.06 -11.26
N ASN A 12 5.50 19.68 -10.13
CA ASN A 12 5.43 19.04 -8.83
C ASN A 12 4.33 19.71 -7.99
N ALA A 13 3.42 18.89 -7.46
CA ALA A 13 2.45 19.31 -6.46
C ALA A 13 2.86 18.72 -5.10
N PHE A 14 2.45 19.36 -4.00
CA PHE A 14 2.76 18.90 -2.63
C PHE A 14 4.26 18.64 -2.38
N GLY A 15 5.13 19.47 -2.98
CA GLY A 15 6.59 19.35 -2.89
C GLY A 15 7.18 18.27 -3.80
N GLU A 16 6.72 17.04 -3.72
CA GLU A 16 7.32 15.87 -4.39
C GLU A 16 6.41 15.12 -5.35
N VAL A 17 5.12 15.43 -5.32
CA VAL A 17 4.12 14.75 -6.15
C VAL A 17 4.24 15.23 -7.60
N ILE A 18 4.73 14.37 -8.48
CA ILE A 18 4.76 14.66 -9.92
C ILE A 18 3.33 14.77 -10.43
N ASN A 19 3.01 15.92 -11.01
CA ASN A 19 1.76 16.17 -11.70
C ASN A 19 2.05 16.34 -13.19
N ILE A 20 1.37 15.57 -14.02
CA ILE A 20 1.46 15.68 -15.47
C ILE A 20 0.10 16.06 -16.02
N ILE A 21 0.09 17.10 -16.82
CA ILE A 21 -1.08 17.52 -17.57
C ILE A 21 -0.84 17.38 -19.07
N SER A 22 -1.82 16.87 -19.79
CA SER A 22 -1.87 16.86 -21.24
C SER A 22 -2.99 17.76 -21.72
N VAL A 23 -2.64 18.82 -22.41
CA VAL A 23 -3.56 19.87 -22.87
C VAL A 23 -3.76 19.73 -24.37
N THR A 24 -4.99 19.46 -24.78
CA THR A 24 -5.42 19.53 -26.18
C THR A 24 -6.30 20.76 -26.39
N PRO A 25 -6.64 21.14 -27.63
CA PRO A 25 -7.59 22.24 -27.89
C PRO A 25 -8.96 22.04 -27.22
N LEU A 26 -9.35 20.81 -26.92
CA LEU A 26 -10.70 20.45 -26.47
C LEU A 26 -10.77 20.00 -25.03
N LYS A 27 -9.67 19.47 -24.45
CA LYS A 27 -9.69 18.86 -23.12
C LYS A 27 -8.33 18.89 -22.44
N ILE A 28 -8.37 18.75 -21.13
CA ILE A 28 -7.20 18.52 -20.27
C ILE A 28 -7.30 17.10 -19.70
N LYS A 29 -6.18 16.40 -19.64
CA LYS A 29 -6.01 15.16 -18.90
C LYS A 29 -4.95 15.35 -17.84
N ILE A 30 -5.18 14.82 -16.65
CA ILE A 30 -4.35 15.03 -15.48
C ILE A 30 -3.94 13.68 -14.91
N SER A 31 -2.69 13.59 -14.49
CA SER A 31 -2.17 12.42 -13.77
C SER A 31 -1.28 12.86 -12.62
N PHE A 32 -1.45 12.23 -11.47
CA PHE A 32 -0.55 12.37 -10.32
C PHE A 32 0.17 11.06 -10.05
N ASN A 33 1.39 11.15 -9.57
CA ASN A 33 2.20 9.95 -9.33
C ASN A 33 1.88 9.19 -8.04
N VAL A 34 1.13 9.77 -7.12
CA VAL A 34 0.85 9.17 -5.79
C VAL A 34 -0.63 9.04 -5.46
N THR A 35 -1.51 9.44 -6.34
CA THR A 35 -2.97 9.38 -6.12
C THR A 35 -3.64 8.57 -7.20
N GLY A 36 -4.87 8.12 -6.98
CA GLY A 36 -5.67 7.40 -7.99
C GLY A 36 -6.06 8.21 -9.24
N TYR A 37 -5.52 9.42 -9.39
CA TYR A 37 -5.81 10.29 -10.54
C TYR A 37 -4.87 9.98 -11.71
N PHE A 38 -5.24 8.99 -12.53
CA PHE A 38 -4.54 8.71 -13.79
C PHE A 38 -5.43 9.06 -14.96
N ASN A 39 -4.94 10.00 -15.81
CA ASN A 39 -5.67 10.49 -17.00
C ASN A 39 -7.09 10.94 -16.71
N THR A 40 -7.27 11.46 -15.52
CA THR A 40 -8.54 12.00 -15.07
C THR A 40 -8.88 13.22 -15.89
N THR A 41 -10.12 13.32 -16.32
CA THR A 41 -10.67 14.55 -16.86
C THR A 41 -11.08 15.43 -15.69
N PRO A 42 -10.67 16.71 -15.63
CA PRO A 42 -11.16 17.62 -14.62
C PRO A 42 -12.69 17.69 -14.58
N ASN A 43 -13.23 17.93 -13.40
CA ASN A 43 -14.67 18.13 -13.21
C ASN A 43 -15.16 19.37 -13.96
N CYS A 44 -14.33 20.42 -14.01
CA CYS A 44 -14.56 21.58 -14.85
C CYS A 44 -13.25 22.21 -15.33
N VAL A 45 -13.32 22.91 -16.46
CA VAL A 45 -12.22 23.71 -17.05
C VAL A 45 -12.81 25.05 -17.48
N TYR A 46 -12.19 26.14 -17.05
CA TYR A 46 -12.64 27.50 -17.38
C TYR A 46 -11.47 28.49 -17.40
N GLU A 47 -11.67 29.64 -18.02
CA GLU A 47 -10.69 30.73 -17.99
C GLU A 47 -11.15 31.81 -17.01
N LYS A 48 -10.23 32.31 -16.17
CA LYS A 48 -10.48 33.40 -15.22
C LYS A 48 -9.21 34.22 -15.00
N ASN A 49 -9.29 35.54 -15.22
CA ASN A 49 -8.18 36.47 -14.97
C ASN A 49 -6.85 36.02 -15.62
N GLU A 50 -6.89 35.67 -16.90
CA GLU A 50 -5.75 35.17 -17.70
C GLU A 50 -5.22 33.76 -17.29
N TYR A 51 -5.83 33.13 -16.29
CA TYR A 51 -5.51 31.76 -15.93
C TYR A 51 -6.44 30.77 -16.61
N LEU A 52 -5.87 29.69 -17.10
CA LEU A 52 -6.60 28.46 -17.34
C LEU A 52 -6.81 27.78 -16.01
N CYS A 53 -8.06 27.63 -15.62
CA CYS A 53 -8.45 26.99 -14.36
C CYS A 53 -9.01 25.60 -14.63
N TYR A 54 -8.65 24.65 -13.81
CA TYR A 54 -9.29 23.33 -13.83
C TYR A 54 -9.46 22.78 -12.41
N GLU A 55 -10.54 22.05 -12.19
CA GLU A 55 -10.91 21.52 -10.89
C GLU A 55 -10.93 20.01 -10.91
N ILE A 56 -10.31 19.42 -9.90
CA ILE A 56 -10.42 18.00 -9.55
C ILE A 56 -11.17 17.94 -8.23
N ASN A 57 -12.29 17.28 -8.22
CA ASN A 57 -13.14 17.15 -7.05
C ASN A 57 -13.60 15.70 -6.91
N ASP A 58 -13.27 15.06 -5.81
CA ASP A 58 -13.77 13.76 -5.40
C ASP A 58 -14.41 13.86 -4.01
N GLU A 59 -14.83 12.71 -3.49
CA GLU A 59 -15.51 12.60 -2.19
C GLU A 59 -14.72 13.17 -1.01
N TYR A 60 -13.38 13.29 -1.14
CA TYR A 60 -12.46 13.66 -0.05
C TYR A 60 -11.61 14.89 -0.34
N ASN A 61 -11.41 15.21 -1.61
CA ASN A 61 -10.45 16.23 -2.01
C ASN A 61 -11.02 17.16 -3.08
N ARG A 62 -10.86 18.44 -2.87
CA ARG A 62 -11.11 19.45 -3.87
C ARG A 62 -9.83 20.22 -4.15
N MET A 63 -9.37 20.16 -5.40
CA MET A 63 -8.19 20.89 -5.86
C MET A 63 -8.58 21.77 -7.04
N ILE A 64 -8.22 23.06 -7.00
CA ILE A 64 -8.45 24.01 -8.08
C ILE A 64 -7.08 24.52 -8.53
N PHE A 65 -6.73 24.27 -9.78
CA PHE A 65 -5.49 24.73 -10.38
C PHE A 65 -5.73 26.00 -11.20
N HIS A 66 -4.82 26.94 -11.08
CA HIS A 66 -4.79 28.20 -11.81
C HIS A 66 -3.43 28.30 -12.47
N ILE A 67 -3.36 28.09 -13.79
CA ILE A 67 -2.12 28.09 -14.55
C ILE A 67 -2.16 29.04 -15.71
N LYS A 68 -1.04 29.67 -16.03
CA LYS A 68 -0.88 30.51 -17.22
C LYS A 68 0.45 30.27 -17.90
N TYR A 69 0.48 30.49 -19.21
CA TYR A 69 1.72 30.39 -19.98
C TYR A 69 2.60 31.60 -19.70
N ASN A 70 3.85 31.36 -19.32
CA ASN A 70 4.84 32.41 -19.14
C ASN A 70 6.23 31.90 -19.57
N CYS A 71 6.84 32.56 -20.57
CA CYS A 71 8.22 32.30 -21.00
C CYS A 71 8.60 30.81 -21.19
N GLY A 72 7.72 30.03 -21.80
CA GLY A 72 7.99 28.61 -22.09
C GLY A 72 7.55 27.65 -21.01
N LYS A 73 6.99 28.12 -19.89
CA LYS A 73 6.48 27.33 -18.77
C LYS A 73 4.99 27.58 -18.55
N LEU A 74 4.33 26.70 -17.81
CA LEU A 74 3.04 26.99 -17.21
C LEU A 74 3.28 27.28 -15.72
N GLU A 75 2.93 28.46 -15.28
CA GLU A 75 3.14 28.92 -13.91
C GLU A 75 1.81 29.29 -13.26
N GLY A 76 1.72 29.10 -11.96
CA GLY A 76 0.54 29.47 -11.20
C GLY A 76 0.51 28.84 -9.82
N TYR A 77 -0.69 28.51 -9.39
CA TYR A 77 -0.91 27.91 -8.07
C TYR A 77 -2.08 26.95 -8.12
N TYR A 78 -2.15 26.06 -7.11
CA TYR A 78 -3.35 25.29 -6.85
C TYR A 78 -3.83 25.54 -5.41
N THR A 79 -5.14 25.51 -5.25
CA THR A 79 -5.80 25.62 -3.93
C THR A 79 -6.18 24.23 -3.45
N PHE A 80 -5.77 23.87 -2.24
CA PHE A 80 -6.11 22.63 -1.57
C PHE A 80 -6.35 22.92 -0.09
N HIS A 81 -7.49 22.47 0.46
CA HIS A 81 -7.91 22.79 1.84
C HIS A 81 -7.76 24.28 2.18
N GLU A 82 -8.29 25.16 1.29
CA GLU A 82 -8.27 26.63 1.44
C GLU A 82 -6.87 27.27 1.45
N LYS A 83 -5.82 26.51 1.18
CA LYS A 83 -4.44 27.00 1.06
C LYS A 83 -3.99 27.01 -0.38
N ASN A 84 -3.21 28.03 -0.74
CA ASN A 84 -2.60 28.13 -2.07
C ASN A 84 -1.16 27.62 -2.03
N PHE A 85 -0.80 26.88 -3.06
CA PHE A 85 0.54 26.33 -3.28
C PHE A 85 0.99 26.67 -4.67
N ASP A 86 2.17 27.22 -4.82
CA ASP A 86 2.74 27.53 -6.13
C ASP A 86 3.02 26.26 -6.92
N ILE A 87 2.86 26.33 -8.23
CA ILE A 87 3.19 25.25 -9.15
C ILE A 87 3.78 25.80 -10.45
N VAL A 88 4.80 25.11 -10.92
CA VAL A 88 5.45 25.39 -12.21
C VAL A 88 5.52 24.10 -13.00
N TYR A 89 5.11 24.15 -14.27
CA TYR A 89 5.19 23.03 -15.20
C TYR A 89 6.21 23.33 -16.30
N GLU A 90 7.10 22.37 -16.51
CA GLU A 90 8.00 22.32 -17.66
C GLU A 90 7.37 21.51 -18.77
N LYS A 91 7.56 21.97 -20.01
CA LYS A 91 7.05 21.27 -21.19
C LYS A 91 7.87 20.02 -21.47
N ILE A 92 7.21 18.87 -21.54
CA ILE A 92 7.87 17.58 -21.81
C ILE A 92 7.55 17.03 -23.20
N SER A 93 6.51 17.56 -23.88
CA SER A 93 6.17 17.22 -25.26
C SER A 93 5.26 18.30 -25.88
N ASP A 94 5.47 18.60 -27.16
CA ASP A 94 4.55 19.43 -27.95
C ASP A 94 3.30 18.66 -28.40
N ILE A 95 3.33 17.34 -28.36
CA ILE A 95 2.22 16.49 -28.74
C ILE A 95 1.44 16.16 -27.49
N PRO A 96 0.18 16.62 -27.37
CA PRO A 96 -0.70 16.20 -26.30
C PRO A 96 -1.06 14.73 -26.47
N ASP A 97 -1.15 14.01 -25.37
CA ASP A 97 -1.42 12.59 -25.37
C ASP A 97 -2.79 12.32 -24.73
N ASP A 98 -3.68 11.67 -25.46
CA ASP A 98 -4.96 11.20 -24.94
C ASP A 98 -4.84 9.88 -24.18
N LYS A 99 -3.68 9.21 -24.34
CA LYS A 99 -3.39 7.98 -23.62
C LYS A 99 -2.83 8.28 -22.25
N PRO A 100 -3.05 7.38 -21.33
CA PRO A 100 -2.42 7.48 -20.04
C PRO A 100 -0.92 7.68 -20.20
N PHE A 101 -0.40 8.63 -19.49
CA PHE A 101 1.02 8.62 -19.18
C PHE A 101 1.32 7.23 -18.59
N GLU A 102 2.22 6.49 -19.21
CA GLU A 102 2.71 5.23 -18.63
C GLU A 102 3.58 5.58 -17.42
N TYR A 103 2.88 5.94 -16.37
CA TYR A 103 3.49 6.18 -15.09
C TYR A 103 3.97 4.85 -14.53
N ASN A 104 5.27 4.74 -14.32
CA ASN A 104 5.86 3.63 -13.59
C ASN A 104 6.22 4.12 -12.18
N PRO A 105 5.40 3.84 -11.15
CA PRO A 105 5.65 4.31 -9.80
C PRO A 105 6.92 3.73 -9.15
N GLN A 106 7.52 2.69 -9.73
CA GLN A 106 8.83 2.20 -9.33
C GLN A 106 9.97 3.17 -9.69
N MET A 107 9.72 4.05 -10.69
CA MET A 107 10.67 5.05 -11.18
C MET A 107 10.62 6.38 -10.43
N ILE A 108 9.82 6.50 -9.38
CA ILE A 108 9.82 7.68 -8.51
C ILE A 108 11.20 7.82 -7.86
N ILE A 109 11.74 9.04 -7.90
CA ILE A 109 13.00 9.38 -7.24
C ILE A 109 12.79 9.39 -5.73
N VAL A 110 13.70 8.78 -5.00
CA VAL A 110 13.84 8.86 -3.56
C VAL A 110 14.72 10.09 -3.26
N PRO A 111 14.18 11.18 -2.70
CA PRO A 111 14.85 12.48 -2.65
C PRO A 111 16.23 12.44 -2.01
N THR A 112 16.40 11.70 -0.93
CA THR A 112 17.65 11.62 -0.18
C THR A 112 18.78 10.88 -0.93
N THR A 113 18.45 10.11 -1.97
CA THR A 113 19.42 9.28 -2.70
C THR A 113 19.64 9.71 -4.14
N ASN A 114 18.74 10.52 -4.69
CA ASN A 114 18.66 10.83 -6.12
C ASN A 114 18.58 9.57 -7.02
N LYS A 115 18.05 8.46 -6.47
CA LYS A 115 17.83 7.18 -7.16
C LYS A 115 16.33 6.87 -7.18
N THR A 116 15.89 6.09 -8.15
CA THR A 116 14.50 5.62 -8.18
C THR A 116 14.24 4.59 -7.08
N ARG A 117 12.98 4.42 -6.69
CA ARG A 117 12.57 3.40 -5.70
C ARG A 117 13.11 2.01 -6.03
N ILE A 118 13.03 1.62 -7.31
CA ILE A 118 13.55 0.30 -7.73
C ILE A 118 15.09 0.25 -7.72
N GLN A 119 15.79 1.34 -7.99
CA GLN A 119 17.23 1.39 -7.87
C GLN A 119 17.68 1.27 -6.41
N VAL A 120 16.99 1.96 -5.49
CA VAL A 120 17.23 1.83 -4.06
C VAL A 120 16.98 0.39 -3.60
N LEU A 121 15.85 -0.21 -3.99
CA LEU A 121 15.52 -1.58 -3.60
C LEU A 121 16.57 -2.59 -4.11
N ARG A 122 17.09 -2.40 -5.32
CA ARG A 122 18.16 -3.24 -5.92
C ARG A 122 19.51 -3.07 -5.25
N GLU A 123 19.87 -1.83 -4.88
CA GLU A 123 21.12 -1.55 -4.18
C GLU A 123 21.18 -2.21 -2.80
N TYR A 124 20.04 -2.29 -2.13
CA TYR A 124 19.88 -2.90 -0.82
C TYR A 124 19.16 -4.27 -0.94
N SER A 125 19.50 -5.08 -1.94
CA SER A 125 18.85 -6.38 -2.16
C SER A 125 19.15 -7.41 -1.09
N ASP A 126 20.34 -7.35 -0.49
CA ASP A 126 20.91 -8.43 0.31
C ASP A 126 20.65 -8.27 1.81
N TYR A 127 20.53 -9.44 2.46
CA TYR A 127 20.51 -9.61 3.92
C TYR A 127 21.80 -10.30 4.39
N ASP A 128 22.13 -10.17 5.67
CA ASP A 128 23.32 -10.82 6.23
C ASP A 128 22.96 -12.15 6.92
N LYS A 129 22.99 -13.21 6.14
CA LYS A 129 22.63 -14.58 6.59
C LYS A 129 23.63 -15.18 7.61
N ASN A 130 24.81 -14.56 7.76
CA ASN A 130 25.81 -15.04 8.71
C ASN A 130 25.52 -14.65 10.17
N ILE A 131 24.70 -13.61 10.36
CA ILE A 131 24.31 -13.14 11.69
C ILE A 131 23.19 -14.04 12.23
N LYS A 132 23.42 -14.61 13.40
CA LYS A 132 22.41 -15.42 14.11
C LYS A 132 21.80 -14.61 15.24
N TYR A 133 20.50 -14.70 15.37
CA TYR A 133 19.72 -14.05 16.41
C TYR A 133 19.05 -15.11 17.29
N ASN A 134 18.96 -14.84 18.57
CA ASN A 134 18.19 -15.68 19.49
C ASN A 134 16.78 -15.13 19.64
N ILE A 135 15.98 -15.24 18.56
CA ILE A 135 14.60 -14.76 18.54
C ILE A 135 13.70 -15.86 19.07
N VAL A 136 13.01 -15.58 20.16
CA VAL A 136 11.97 -16.47 20.67
C VAL A 136 10.64 -15.99 20.13
N ASN A 137 10.12 -16.72 19.14
CA ASN A 137 8.78 -16.48 18.60
C ASN A 137 7.75 -17.22 19.45
N THR A 138 6.69 -16.52 19.85
CA THR A 138 5.52 -17.13 20.47
C THR A 138 4.35 -17.07 19.50
N TYR A 139 3.64 -18.16 19.41
CA TYR A 139 2.50 -18.29 18.52
C TYR A 139 1.30 -18.86 19.27
N SER A 140 0.17 -18.18 19.21
CA SER A 140 -1.05 -18.63 19.87
C SER A 140 -2.16 -18.78 18.86
N LEU A 141 -2.77 -19.95 18.82
CA LEU A 141 -4.04 -20.16 18.14
C LEU A 141 -5.17 -19.69 19.07
N ASN A 142 -6.15 -18.99 18.50
CA ASN A 142 -7.32 -18.54 19.27
C ASN A 142 -8.28 -19.74 19.45
N GLU A 143 -8.80 -19.92 20.65
CA GLU A 143 -9.67 -21.07 20.95
C GLU A 143 -11.16 -20.74 20.92
N ASN A 144 -11.52 -19.46 21.14
CA ASN A 144 -12.91 -19.05 21.27
C ASN A 144 -13.34 -18.15 20.10
N ILE A 145 -14.41 -18.56 19.42
CA ILE A 145 -15.03 -17.77 18.35
C ILE A 145 -15.82 -16.62 18.97
N PRO A 146 -15.46 -15.36 18.74
CA PRO A 146 -16.21 -14.21 19.26
C PRO A 146 -17.64 -14.16 18.74
N GLU A 147 -18.60 -13.88 19.63
CA GLU A 147 -20.03 -13.84 19.32
C GLU A 147 -20.36 -12.86 18.19
N ILE A 148 -19.63 -11.74 18.12
CA ILE A 148 -19.82 -10.72 17.08
C ILE A 148 -19.69 -11.26 15.65
N LEU A 149 -18.94 -12.33 15.43
CA LEU A 149 -18.76 -12.95 14.12
C LEU A 149 -20.04 -13.56 13.56
N LYS A 150 -21.00 -13.95 14.42
CA LYS A 150 -22.32 -14.45 13.99
C LYS A 150 -23.09 -13.39 13.20
N LYS A 151 -22.99 -12.13 13.59
CA LYS A 151 -23.62 -10.99 12.92
C LYS A 151 -23.19 -10.84 11.46
N TYR A 152 -21.99 -11.30 11.13
CA TYR A 152 -21.39 -11.21 9.79
C TYR A 152 -21.47 -12.52 8.98
N ASN A 153 -22.31 -13.47 9.43
CA ASN A 153 -22.45 -14.78 8.77
C ASN A 153 -21.11 -15.52 8.61
N TYR A 154 -20.21 -15.38 9.56
CA TYR A 154 -18.86 -15.97 9.54
C TYR A 154 -18.87 -17.46 9.21
N TYR A 155 -19.82 -18.20 9.75
CA TYR A 155 -19.92 -19.63 9.54
C TYR A 155 -20.16 -20.02 8.07
N ASN A 156 -20.76 -19.15 7.26
CA ASN A 156 -20.94 -19.40 5.82
C ASN A 156 -19.60 -19.45 5.07
N TYR A 157 -18.55 -18.88 5.66
CA TYR A 157 -17.21 -18.86 5.08
C TYR A 157 -16.34 -20.05 5.52
N VAL A 158 -16.66 -20.73 6.62
CA VAL A 158 -15.78 -21.72 7.23
C VAL A 158 -16.39 -23.12 7.44
N ASN A 159 -17.73 -23.27 7.55
CA ASN A 159 -18.37 -24.52 7.95
C ASN A 159 -18.07 -25.71 7.04
N ASP A 160 -17.96 -25.49 5.72
CA ASP A 160 -17.73 -26.56 4.74
C ASP A 160 -16.24 -26.77 4.43
N LEU A 161 -15.36 -26.02 5.11
CA LEU A 161 -13.93 -26.04 4.85
C LEU A 161 -13.17 -26.68 6.03
N LYS A 162 -12.24 -27.55 5.71
CA LYS A 162 -11.32 -28.10 6.71
C LYS A 162 -10.15 -27.13 6.88
N ASN A 163 -9.64 -27.02 8.10
CA ASN A 163 -8.44 -26.25 8.41
C ASN A 163 -7.16 -26.80 7.75
N THR A 164 -7.25 -27.95 7.07
CA THR A 164 -6.19 -28.55 6.25
C THR A 164 -6.28 -28.19 4.77
N ASP A 165 -7.31 -27.45 4.36
CA ASP A 165 -7.51 -27.02 2.96
C ASP A 165 -7.11 -25.53 2.81
N ASP A 166 -6.22 -25.23 1.87
CA ASP A 166 -5.79 -23.86 1.55
C ASP A 166 -6.98 -22.94 1.24
N LYS A 167 -8.13 -23.48 0.78
CA LYS A 167 -9.34 -22.69 0.50
C LYS A 167 -9.87 -21.90 1.69
N ILE A 168 -9.65 -22.38 2.92
CA ILE A 168 -10.09 -21.65 4.11
C ILE A 168 -9.40 -20.28 4.22
N VAL A 169 -8.13 -20.20 3.80
CA VAL A 169 -7.35 -18.97 3.85
C VAL A 169 -7.95 -17.90 2.92
N PHE A 170 -8.32 -18.30 1.71
CA PHE A 170 -8.94 -17.39 0.73
C PHE A 170 -10.38 -17.04 1.12
N SER A 171 -11.10 -17.99 1.72
CA SER A 171 -12.44 -17.72 2.25
C SER A 171 -12.43 -16.69 3.38
N LEU A 172 -11.44 -16.74 4.27
CA LEU A 172 -11.28 -15.76 5.33
C LEU A 172 -10.81 -14.39 4.79
N LEU A 173 -9.96 -14.36 3.75
CA LEU A 173 -9.66 -13.11 3.04
C LEU A 173 -10.94 -12.50 2.46
N ASN A 174 -11.77 -13.30 1.78
CA ASN A 174 -13.07 -12.87 1.26
C ASN A 174 -14.00 -12.37 2.38
N PHE A 175 -14.03 -13.06 3.52
CA PHE A 175 -14.82 -12.62 4.67
C PHE A 175 -14.42 -11.20 5.09
N VAL A 176 -13.13 -10.93 5.28
CA VAL A 176 -12.66 -9.60 5.69
C VAL A 176 -13.00 -8.56 4.64
N CYS A 177 -12.66 -8.81 3.38
CA CYS A 177 -12.81 -7.81 2.31
C CYS A 177 -14.28 -7.54 1.92
N ASN A 178 -15.17 -8.51 2.10
CA ASN A 178 -16.59 -8.32 1.82
C ASN A 178 -17.35 -7.57 2.93
N ASN A 179 -16.83 -7.57 4.15
CA ASN A 179 -17.51 -6.95 5.29
C ASN A 179 -16.83 -5.66 5.76
N PHE A 180 -15.52 -5.48 5.51
CA PHE A 180 -14.76 -4.35 6.04
C PHE A 180 -13.90 -3.72 4.95
N GLY A 181 -13.91 -2.39 4.91
CA GLY A 181 -13.14 -1.60 3.95
C GLY A 181 -11.92 -0.91 4.56
N HIS A 182 -11.08 -0.39 3.70
CA HIS A 182 -9.93 0.40 4.07
C HIS A 182 -10.26 1.90 4.09
N ASN A 183 -9.77 2.60 5.12
CA ASN A 183 -9.60 4.04 5.12
C ASN A 183 -8.34 4.39 5.93
N GLY A 184 -7.31 4.90 5.27
CA GLY A 184 -6.01 5.21 5.90
C GLY A 184 -6.09 6.28 6.99
N THR A 185 -7.12 7.12 6.99
CA THR A 185 -7.31 8.19 7.98
C THR A 185 -8.11 7.76 9.23
N ASN A 186 -8.78 6.63 9.18
CA ASN A 186 -9.64 6.18 10.29
C ASN A 186 -8.87 5.71 11.54
N GLY A 187 -7.57 5.53 11.45
CA GLY A 187 -6.81 4.98 12.56
C GLY A 187 -7.13 3.52 12.85
N LEU A 188 -6.96 3.10 14.10
CA LEU A 188 -7.01 1.72 14.56
C LEU A 188 -7.66 1.63 15.94
N SER A 189 -8.44 0.55 16.18
CA SER A 189 -8.98 0.23 17.50
C SER A 189 -7.89 0.16 18.58
N THR A 190 -8.17 0.63 19.78
CA THR A 190 -7.29 0.41 20.94
C THR A 190 -7.33 -1.05 21.41
N ASP A 191 -8.48 -1.72 21.29
CA ASP A 191 -8.59 -3.16 21.47
C ASP A 191 -8.24 -3.86 20.14
N ARG A 192 -7.14 -4.63 20.14
CA ARG A 192 -6.63 -5.36 18.97
C ARG A 192 -7.23 -6.76 18.81
N LYS A 193 -8.17 -7.15 19.66
CA LYS A 193 -8.90 -8.40 19.48
C LYS A 193 -9.87 -8.32 18.29
N ILE A 194 -10.26 -9.48 17.78
CA ILE A 194 -11.23 -9.58 16.68
C ILE A 194 -12.48 -8.73 16.96
N SER A 195 -13.08 -8.87 18.15
CA SER A 195 -14.26 -8.09 18.55
C SER A 195 -14.02 -6.59 18.55
N GLY A 196 -12.92 -6.15 19.16
CA GLY A 196 -12.59 -4.72 19.27
C GLY A 196 -12.32 -4.06 17.92
N ILE A 197 -11.71 -4.78 16.96
CA ILE A 197 -11.50 -4.27 15.60
C ILE A 197 -12.83 -4.20 14.84
N ILE A 198 -13.68 -5.23 14.93
CA ILE A 198 -14.99 -5.23 14.27
C ILE A 198 -15.87 -4.11 14.82
N GLU A 199 -15.97 -3.93 16.14
CA GLU A 199 -16.71 -2.84 16.76
C GLU A 199 -16.18 -1.47 16.36
N PHE A 200 -14.87 -1.34 16.19
CA PHE A 200 -14.27 -0.11 15.66
C PHE A 200 -14.73 0.14 14.22
N CYS A 201 -14.71 -0.87 13.35
CA CYS A 201 -15.19 -0.76 11.98
C CYS A 201 -16.68 -0.34 11.95
N GLU A 202 -17.54 -0.93 12.78
CA GLU A 202 -18.96 -0.57 12.88
C GLU A 202 -19.17 0.92 13.19
N ARG A 203 -18.36 1.49 14.09
CA ARG A 203 -18.41 2.92 14.41
C ARG A 203 -17.82 3.82 13.32
N ASN A 204 -17.11 3.26 12.33
CA ASN A 204 -16.38 3.99 11.30
C ASN A 204 -16.79 3.56 9.88
N ASN A 205 -18.11 3.40 9.65
CA ASN A 205 -18.69 3.03 8.34
C ASN A 205 -18.09 1.74 7.77
N GLN A 206 -17.89 0.74 8.60
CA GLN A 206 -17.28 -0.55 8.26
C GLN A 206 -15.84 -0.44 7.76
N LYS A 207 -15.07 0.57 8.19
CA LYS A 207 -13.71 0.85 7.70
C LYS A 207 -12.70 1.00 8.84
N THR A 208 -11.47 0.56 8.56
CA THR A 208 -10.28 0.79 9.40
C THR A 208 -9.06 0.96 8.49
N ASN A 209 -7.89 1.24 9.05
CA ASN A 209 -6.66 1.32 8.26
C ASN A 209 -6.10 -0.07 7.88
N CYS A 210 -5.04 -0.10 7.06
CA CYS A 210 -4.41 -1.34 6.59
C CYS A 210 -3.96 -2.26 7.75
N ARG A 211 -3.45 -1.69 8.86
CA ARG A 211 -3.05 -2.44 10.04
C ARG A 211 -4.25 -3.13 10.70
N GLY A 212 -5.38 -2.45 10.84
CA GLY A 212 -6.62 -3.02 11.40
C GLY A 212 -7.12 -4.21 10.58
N LEU A 213 -7.17 -4.07 9.25
CA LEU A 213 -7.58 -5.17 8.36
C LEU A 213 -6.60 -6.36 8.44
N ALA A 214 -5.29 -6.09 8.46
CA ALA A 214 -4.28 -7.14 8.53
C ALA A 214 -4.29 -7.88 9.88
N ILE A 215 -4.47 -7.18 11.01
CA ILE A 215 -4.62 -7.80 12.33
C ILE A 215 -5.88 -8.66 12.37
N LEU A 216 -7.00 -8.15 11.87
CA LEU A 216 -8.26 -8.89 11.82
C LEU A 216 -8.11 -10.19 11.02
N LEU A 217 -7.57 -10.12 9.79
CA LEU A 217 -7.36 -11.30 8.96
C LEU A 217 -6.40 -12.30 9.63
N ALA A 218 -5.26 -11.85 10.13
CA ALA A 218 -4.30 -12.71 10.81
C ALA A 218 -4.89 -13.40 12.05
N SER A 219 -5.73 -12.69 12.82
CA SER A 219 -6.43 -13.24 13.99
C SER A 219 -7.49 -14.28 13.60
N LEU A 220 -8.25 -14.04 12.52
CA LEU A 220 -9.23 -14.99 11.99
C LEU A 220 -8.55 -16.25 11.43
N LEU A 221 -7.40 -16.11 10.75
CA LEU A 221 -6.60 -17.25 10.31
C LEU A 221 -6.14 -18.10 11.51
N ARG A 222 -5.60 -17.47 12.56
CA ARG A 222 -5.19 -18.17 13.78
C ARG A 222 -6.36 -18.81 14.51
N LEU A 223 -7.54 -18.19 14.52
CA LEU A 223 -8.77 -18.76 15.05
C LEU A 223 -9.14 -20.08 14.36
N ASN A 224 -8.78 -20.24 13.09
CA ASN A 224 -8.98 -21.45 12.30
C ASN A 224 -7.75 -22.38 12.24
N GLY A 225 -6.79 -22.21 13.13
CA GLY A 225 -5.62 -23.08 13.21
C GLY A 225 -4.53 -22.81 12.17
N ILE A 226 -4.64 -21.70 11.40
CA ILE A 226 -3.68 -21.34 10.37
C ILE A 226 -2.64 -20.36 10.93
N LYS A 227 -1.36 -20.68 10.74
CA LYS A 227 -0.27 -19.77 11.13
C LYS A 227 -0.25 -18.52 10.27
N ALA A 228 -0.50 -17.37 10.87
CA ALA A 228 -0.49 -16.07 10.19
C ALA A 228 -0.13 -14.95 11.16
N GLN A 229 0.54 -13.92 10.63
CA GLN A 229 0.86 -12.69 11.37
C GLN A 229 0.82 -11.49 10.43
N HIS A 230 0.51 -10.33 10.96
CA HIS A 230 0.63 -9.09 10.21
C HIS A 230 2.08 -8.60 10.19
N ILE A 231 2.49 -8.07 9.04
CA ILE A 231 3.83 -7.54 8.79
C ILE A 231 3.70 -6.09 8.35
N THR A 232 4.43 -5.20 9.00
CA THR A 232 4.57 -3.80 8.56
C THR A 232 5.65 -3.73 7.48
N CYS A 233 5.27 -3.27 6.31
CA CYS A 233 6.14 -3.02 5.16
C CYS A 233 6.51 -1.54 5.15
N MET A 234 7.80 -1.20 5.22
CA MET A 234 8.27 0.17 5.46
C MET A 234 9.20 0.67 4.36
N PRO A 235 9.19 2.00 4.11
CA PRO A 235 10.03 2.63 3.09
C PRO A 235 11.50 2.75 3.53
N TYR A 236 12.33 3.13 2.56
CA TYR A 236 13.74 3.49 2.78
C TYR A 236 13.91 4.73 3.66
N GLU A 237 13.10 5.76 3.43
CA GLU A 237 13.19 7.07 4.06
C GLU A 237 11.88 7.48 4.73
N GLU A 238 11.96 8.49 5.55
CA GLU A 238 10.79 9.09 6.21
C GLU A 238 9.84 9.79 5.21
N PRO A 239 8.56 9.90 5.54
CA PRO A 239 7.93 9.47 6.79
C PRO A 239 7.70 7.95 6.81
N PHE A 240 8.18 7.28 7.86
CA PHE A 240 8.02 5.82 8.01
C PHE A 240 6.57 5.39 8.24
N GLU A 241 5.72 6.33 8.65
CA GLU A 241 4.27 6.15 8.81
C GLU A 241 3.57 5.95 7.46
N ASP A 242 4.16 6.40 6.35
CA ASP A 242 3.69 6.07 4.99
C ASP A 242 4.12 4.64 4.61
N CYS A 243 3.69 3.71 5.44
CA CYS A 243 3.95 2.27 5.37
C CYS A 243 2.70 1.50 4.94
N HIS A 244 2.85 0.21 4.71
CA HIS A 244 1.74 -0.69 4.45
C HIS A 244 1.78 -1.89 5.38
N VAL A 245 0.61 -2.48 5.68
CA VAL A 245 0.54 -3.66 6.54
C VAL A 245 -0.23 -4.76 5.81
N VAL A 246 0.42 -5.90 5.68
CA VAL A 246 -0.11 -7.10 5.03
C VAL A 246 -0.05 -8.30 5.97
N VAL A 247 -0.56 -9.43 5.56
CA VAL A 247 -0.50 -10.69 6.32
C VAL A 247 0.48 -11.65 5.64
N ASP A 248 1.41 -12.17 6.43
CA ASP A 248 2.24 -13.30 6.07
C ASP A 248 1.60 -14.57 6.65
N CYS A 249 1.32 -15.56 5.81
CA CYS A 249 0.54 -16.74 6.13
C CYS A 249 1.25 -18.02 5.67
N LEU A 250 1.29 -19.02 6.55
CA LEU A 250 1.69 -20.38 6.20
C LEU A 250 0.43 -21.19 5.88
N LEU A 251 0.26 -21.51 4.59
CA LEU A 251 -0.86 -22.32 4.11
C LEU A 251 -0.81 -23.75 4.73
N PRO A 252 -1.97 -24.41 4.87
CA PRO A 252 -2.03 -25.82 5.26
C PRO A 252 -1.17 -26.75 4.39
N SER A 253 -1.01 -26.43 3.11
CA SER A 253 -0.11 -27.14 2.17
C SER A 253 1.39 -26.96 2.47
N GLY A 254 1.75 -26.13 3.46
CA GLY A 254 3.13 -25.80 3.80
C GLY A 254 3.76 -24.69 2.96
N LYS A 255 3.03 -24.14 1.99
CA LYS A 255 3.48 -22.98 1.21
C LYS A 255 3.24 -21.68 1.96
N ARG A 256 4.10 -20.69 1.74
CA ARG A 256 3.96 -19.36 2.32
C ARG A 256 3.34 -18.40 1.33
N ILE A 257 2.43 -17.54 1.80
CA ILE A 257 1.72 -16.57 0.95
C ILE A 257 1.61 -15.22 1.65
N MET A 258 1.72 -14.14 0.89
CA MET A 258 1.30 -12.81 1.29
C MET A 258 -0.18 -12.60 0.96
N LEU A 259 -0.95 -12.11 1.93
CA LEU A 259 -2.34 -11.70 1.76
C LEU A 259 -2.48 -10.22 2.10
N ASP A 260 -3.13 -9.47 1.24
CA ASP A 260 -3.39 -8.05 1.46
C ASP A 260 -4.90 -7.78 1.54
N PRO A 261 -5.47 -7.69 2.74
CA PRO A 261 -6.90 -7.42 2.90
C PRO A 261 -7.31 -5.99 2.52
N THR A 262 -6.37 -5.05 2.37
CA THR A 262 -6.63 -3.70 1.87
C THR A 262 -7.04 -3.72 0.40
N TYR A 263 -6.42 -4.61 -0.36
CA TYR A 263 -6.59 -4.73 -1.81
C TYR A 263 -7.27 -6.03 -2.24
N HIS A 264 -7.82 -6.80 -1.30
CA HIS A 264 -8.40 -8.13 -1.57
C HIS A 264 -7.46 -8.99 -2.42
N LEU A 265 -6.17 -8.97 -2.08
CA LEU A 265 -5.10 -9.36 -2.99
C LEU A 265 -4.24 -10.48 -2.43
N TYR A 266 -3.88 -11.38 -3.31
CA TYR A 266 -2.68 -12.21 -3.27
C TYR A 266 -2.12 -12.37 -4.67
N TYR A 267 -0.84 -12.73 -4.77
CA TYR A 267 -0.18 -12.94 -6.05
C TYR A 267 0.20 -14.39 -6.29
N LYS A 268 0.30 -14.73 -7.57
CA LYS A 268 0.98 -15.91 -8.06
C LYS A 268 2.12 -15.50 -9.00
N ASP A 269 3.12 -16.36 -9.12
CA ASP A 269 4.19 -16.23 -10.09
C ASP A 269 3.83 -16.87 -11.46
N LYS A 270 4.74 -16.83 -12.41
CA LYS A 270 4.58 -17.45 -13.74
C LYS A 270 4.39 -18.97 -13.71
N ASN A 271 4.77 -19.64 -12.65
CA ASN A 271 4.59 -21.08 -12.45
C ASN A 271 3.28 -21.41 -11.72
N ASN A 272 2.40 -20.39 -11.51
CA ASN A 272 1.16 -20.49 -10.74
C ASN A 272 1.36 -20.82 -9.26
N GLU A 273 2.57 -20.56 -8.71
CA GLU A 273 2.87 -20.71 -7.29
C GLU A 273 2.52 -19.44 -6.52
N TYR A 274 2.07 -19.60 -5.27
CA TYR A 274 1.76 -18.48 -4.40
C TYR A 274 3.01 -17.70 -4.01
N VAL A 275 2.90 -16.38 -3.99
CA VAL A 275 3.99 -15.45 -3.70
C VAL A 275 3.95 -15.06 -2.23
N SER A 276 5.02 -15.35 -1.48
CA SER A 276 5.22 -14.85 -0.12
C SER A 276 5.66 -13.38 -0.14
N LEU A 277 5.63 -12.71 1.00
CA LEU A 277 6.08 -11.31 1.08
C LEU A 277 7.58 -11.15 0.78
N GLN A 278 8.40 -12.11 1.20
CA GLN A 278 9.80 -12.15 0.83
C GLN A 278 9.98 -12.33 -0.69
N HIS A 279 9.27 -13.30 -1.27
CA HIS A 279 9.35 -13.57 -2.71
C HIS A 279 8.79 -12.40 -3.54
N LEU A 280 7.76 -11.67 -3.05
CA LEU A 280 7.29 -10.44 -3.67
C LEU A 280 8.42 -9.41 -3.80
N ARG A 281 9.19 -9.19 -2.74
CA ARG A 281 10.33 -8.28 -2.78
C ARG A 281 11.38 -8.71 -3.81
N GLU A 282 11.72 -9.99 -3.84
CA GLU A 282 12.67 -10.57 -4.81
C GLU A 282 12.18 -10.38 -6.25
N MET A 283 10.90 -10.66 -6.53
CA MET A 283 10.29 -10.46 -7.85
C MET A 283 10.26 -8.98 -8.27
N LEU A 284 9.97 -8.07 -7.34
CA LEU A 284 10.04 -6.62 -7.62
C LEU A 284 11.47 -6.19 -7.99
N ILE A 285 12.49 -6.68 -7.30
CA ILE A 285 13.91 -6.42 -7.60
C ILE A 285 14.29 -6.95 -8.98
N ALA A 286 13.89 -8.18 -9.29
CA ALA A 286 14.16 -8.84 -10.57
C ALA A 286 13.38 -8.21 -11.74
N GLY A 287 12.21 -7.62 -11.46
CA GLY A 287 11.28 -7.16 -12.49
C GLY A 287 10.44 -8.30 -13.05
N ASP A 288 10.24 -9.36 -12.29
CA ASP A 288 9.43 -10.50 -12.67
C ASP A 288 7.93 -10.18 -12.68
N GLN A 289 7.20 -10.86 -13.54
CA GLN A 289 5.76 -10.66 -13.67
C GLN A 289 5.02 -11.30 -12.49
N LEU A 290 4.09 -10.53 -11.94
CA LEU A 290 3.16 -10.93 -10.88
C LEU A 290 1.76 -11.13 -11.47
N PHE A 291 1.01 -12.09 -10.94
CA PHE A 291 -0.35 -12.39 -11.38
C PHE A 291 -1.30 -12.26 -10.19
N PRO A 292 -2.10 -11.16 -10.13
CA PRO A 292 -3.06 -10.96 -9.04
C PRO A 292 -4.25 -11.94 -9.16
N ASN A 293 -4.88 -12.24 -8.04
CA ASN A 293 -6.15 -12.96 -8.03
C ASN A 293 -7.26 -12.12 -8.70
N LYS A 294 -8.33 -12.79 -9.12
CA LYS A 294 -9.42 -12.16 -9.88
C LYS A 294 -10.25 -11.17 -9.07
N GLU A 295 -10.33 -11.40 -7.76
CA GLU A 295 -11.08 -10.58 -6.81
C GLU A 295 -10.32 -9.33 -6.36
N ALA A 296 -9.06 -9.16 -6.80
CA ALA A 296 -8.24 -8.01 -6.42
C ALA A 296 -8.95 -6.68 -6.70
N SER A 297 -9.13 -5.87 -5.64
CA SER A 297 -9.89 -4.63 -5.66
C SER A 297 -9.55 -3.76 -4.46
N TYR A 298 -9.71 -2.46 -4.56
CA TYR A 298 -9.62 -1.53 -3.42
C TYR A 298 -11.03 -1.10 -3.01
N ASN A 299 -11.49 -1.52 -1.84
CA ASN A 299 -12.87 -1.27 -1.38
C ASN A 299 -13.95 -1.69 -2.41
N GLY A 300 -13.73 -2.78 -3.13
CA GLY A 300 -14.63 -3.23 -4.20
C GLY A 300 -14.46 -2.49 -5.54
N GLU A 301 -13.62 -1.45 -5.59
CA GLU A 301 -13.31 -0.70 -6.79
C GLU A 301 -12.17 -1.35 -7.59
N LYS A 302 -11.97 -0.89 -8.81
CA LYS A 302 -10.95 -1.43 -9.71
C LYS A 302 -9.54 -1.45 -9.08
N PHE A 303 -8.88 -2.60 -9.17
CA PHE A 303 -7.47 -2.74 -8.80
C PHE A 303 -6.55 -2.12 -9.85
N TYR A 304 -5.67 -1.22 -9.41
CA TYR A 304 -4.65 -0.59 -10.25
C TYR A 304 -3.28 -1.21 -9.94
N GLU A 305 -2.95 -2.29 -10.62
CA GLU A 305 -1.75 -3.09 -10.37
C GLU A 305 -0.44 -2.28 -10.41
N LYS A 306 -0.25 -1.44 -11.43
CA LYS A 306 0.96 -0.60 -11.55
C LYS A 306 1.15 0.32 -10.33
N TYR A 307 0.05 0.88 -9.82
CA TYR A 307 0.09 1.69 -8.59
C TYR A 307 0.53 0.84 -7.39
N TYR A 308 -0.10 -0.32 -7.20
CA TYR A 308 0.22 -1.22 -6.10
C TYR A 308 1.67 -1.70 -6.15
N ILE A 309 2.16 -2.11 -7.32
CA ILE A 309 3.56 -2.51 -7.54
C ILE A 309 4.53 -1.39 -7.12
N GLY A 310 4.28 -0.16 -7.53
CA GLY A 310 5.12 0.96 -7.14
C GLY A 310 5.03 1.33 -5.67
N TYR A 311 3.84 1.19 -5.07
CA TYR A 311 3.63 1.36 -3.65
C TYR A 311 4.37 0.28 -2.84
N MET A 312 4.33 -0.98 -3.28
CA MET A 312 5.07 -2.06 -2.63
C MET A 312 6.57 -1.99 -2.92
N THR A 313 7.02 -1.51 -4.09
CA THR A 313 8.44 -1.23 -4.33
C THR A 313 9.01 -0.24 -3.32
N LYS A 314 8.23 0.77 -2.91
CA LYS A 314 8.60 1.66 -1.81
C LYS A 314 8.61 0.93 -0.47
N ASN A 315 7.55 0.18 -0.17
CA ASN A 315 7.27 -0.33 1.16
C ASN A 315 7.86 -1.72 1.45
N THR A 316 8.41 -2.43 0.48
CA THR A 316 9.15 -3.68 0.73
C THR A 316 10.64 -3.45 1.00
N PHE A 317 11.04 -2.24 1.36
CA PHE A 317 12.44 -1.96 1.68
C PHE A 317 12.87 -2.61 2.99
N ARG A 318 12.06 -2.50 4.05
CA ARG A 318 12.24 -3.17 5.35
C ARG A 318 10.90 -3.70 5.86
N PHE A 319 11.00 -4.64 6.80
CA PHE A 319 9.82 -5.28 7.36
C PHE A 319 9.86 -5.23 8.88
N GLY A 320 8.71 -5.05 9.50
CA GLY A 320 8.57 -5.06 10.95
C GLY A 320 7.48 -6.00 11.41
N ARG A 321 7.70 -6.70 12.52
CA ARG A 321 6.71 -7.54 13.18
C ARG A 321 6.97 -7.67 14.68
N PHE A 322 5.98 -8.15 15.39
CA PHE A 322 6.18 -8.57 16.75
C PHE A 322 6.63 -10.04 16.82
N THR A 323 7.40 -10.40 17.85
CA THR A 323 7.80 -11.79 18.09
C THR A 323 6.66 -12.65 18.63
N ALA A 324 5.58 -12.03 19.12
CA ALA A 324 4.36 -12.71 19.54
C ALA A 324 3.25 -12.51 18.52
N ALA A 325 2.78 -13.61 17.93
CA ALA A 325 1.61 -13.66 17.08
C ALA A 325 0.42 -14.23 17.85
N LYS A 326 -0.34 -13.37 18.53
CA LYS A 326 -1.53 -13.74 19.29
C LYS A 326 -2.60 -12.67 19.23
N ASP A 327 -3.85 -13.06 19.51
CA ASP A 327 -4.97 -12.15 19.48
C ASP A 327 -4.84 -11.05 20.54
N GLY A 328 -5.16 -9.81 20.15
CA GLY A 328 -5.12 -8.65 21.03
C GLY A 328 -3.72 -8.09 21.31
N VAL A 329 -2.65 -8.60 20.71
CA VAL A 329 -1.27 -8.11 20.91
C VAL A 329 -0.72 -7.48 19.64
N ASP A 330 -0.55 -6.16 19.65
CA ASP A 330 0.06 -5.37 18.58
C ASP A 330 0.94 -4.26 19.21
N TRP A 331 1.65 -4.60 20.28
CA TRP A 331 2.59 -3.72 20.98
C TRP A 331 3.63 -4.53 21.73
N GLU A 332 4.69 -3.87 22.16
CA GLU A 332 5.70 -4.51 22.99
C GLU A 332 5.16 -4.88 24.37
N THR A 333 5.47 -6.08 24.77
CA THR A 333 5.19 -6.64 26.09
C THR A 333 6.45 -7.33 26.62
N LYS A 334 6.38 -7.85 27.82
CA LYS A 334 7.47 -8.67 28.37
C LYS A 334 7.76 -9.90 27.47
N ASP A 335 6.72 -10.44 26.79
CA ASP A 335 6.81 -11.66 25.96
C ASP A 335 6.72 -11.35 24.46
N SER A 336 6.67 -10.10 24.07
CA SER A 336 6.57 -9.65 22.68
C SER A 336 7.47 -8.46 22.41
N LYS A 337 8.41 -8.61 21.50
CA LYS A 337 9.32 -7.54 21.05
C LYS A 337 9.02 -7.19 19.62
N TYR A 338 9.12 -5.90 19.29
CA TYR A 338 9.09 -5.47 17.90
C TYR A 338 10.47 -5.67 17.29
N ILE A 339 10.54 -6.34 16.14
CA ILE A 339 11.78 -6.60 15.40
C ILE A 339 11.64 -6.10 13.98
N GLU A 340 12.71 -5.53 13.44
CA GLU A 340 12.75 -5.03 12.07
C GLU A 340 13.80 -5.76 11.24
N LEU A 341 13.42 -6.37 10.12
CA LEU A 341 14.32 -6.88 9.11
C LEU A 341 14.78 -5.73 8.23
N VAL A 342 16.06 -5.46 8.24
CA VAL A 342 16.69 -4.40 7.45
C VAL A 342 17.73 -4.99 6.49
N PRO A 343 17.87 -4.43 5.29
CA PRO A 343 18.93 -4.84 4.36
C PRO A 343 20.34 -4.61 4.92
N LYS A 344 21.26 -5.40 4.45
CA LYS A 344 22.69 -5.24 4.75
C LYS A 344 23.15 -3.84 4.33
N PHE A 345 24.01 -3.23 5.13
CA PHE A 345 24.55 -1.88 4.94
C PHE A 345 23.55 -0.71 5.06
N TYR A 346 22.27 -0.98 5.30
CA TYR A 346 21.36 0.10 5.63
C TYR A 346 21.60 0.61 7.05
N ASN A 347 21.97 1.86 7.15
CA ASN A 347 22.24 2.50 8.44
C ASN A 347 21.44 3.80 8.54
N ASN A 348 20.36 3.77 9.29
CA ASN A 348 19.60 4.96 9.64
C ASN A 348 19.57 5.11 11.16
N LYS A 349 20.03 6.25 11.66
CA LYS A 349 20.15 6.55 13.11
C LYS A 349 18.81 6.57 13.86
N LYS A 350 17.69 6.57 13.13
CA LYS A 350 16.32 6.58 13.68
C LYS A 350 15.68 5.20 13.77
N LEU A 351 16.44 4.14 13.45
CA LEU A 351 15.94 2.77 13.57
C LEU A 351 15.87 2.33 15.02
N ASN A 352 14.92 1.44 15.32
CA ASN A 352 14.78 0.81 16.63
C ASN A 352 15.99 -0.07 16.98
N GLU A 353 16.16 -0.37 18.26
CA GLU A 353 17.29 -1.18 18.75
C GLU A 353 17.25 -2.66 18.36
N CYS A 354 16.07 -3.17 17.96
CA CYS A 354 15.86 -4.59 17.61
C CYS A 354 15.94 -4.85 16.11
N LEU A 355 17.09 -4.56 15.50
CA LEU A 355 17.33 -4.77 14.08
C LEU A 355 17.77 -6.21 13.80
N ILE A 356 17.18 -6.81 12.77
CA ILE A 356 17.50 -8.13 12.24
C ILE A 356 18.05 -7.96 10.84
N LEU A 357 19.23 -8.53 10.58
CA LEU A 357 19.87 -8.52 9.26
C LEU A 357 19.73 -9.86 8.54
N ASN A 358 19.28 -10.89 9.23
CA ASN A 358 19.11 -12.24 8.70
C ASN A 358 17.64 -12.50 8.40
N ASP A 359 17.32 -12.61 7.12
CA ASP A 359 15.96 -12.86 6.64
C ASP A 359 15.42 -14.23 7.05
N GLU A 360 16.25 -15.29 7.05
CA GLU A 360 15.81 -16.61 7.47
C GLU A 360 15.36 -16.64 8.93
N GLU A 361 16.04 -15.88 9.81
CA GLU A 361 15.64 -15.74 11.22
C GLU A 361 14.37 -14.90 11.37
N PHE A 362 14.24 -13.84 10.59
CA PHE A 362 13.05 -12.98 10.64
C PHE A 362 11.79 -13.72 10.19
N TRP A 363 11.87 -14.54 9.12
CA TRP A 363 10.70 -15.22 8.56
C TRP A 363 10.34 -16.54 9.29
N LYS A 364 11.07 -16.96 10.32
CA LYS A 364 10.65 -18.11 11.17
C LYS A 364 9.33 -17.81 11.90
N MET A 365 8.34 -18.69 11.71
CA MET A 365 7.08 -18.69 12.45
C MET A 365 7.02 -19.84 13.45
#